data_6ad87bfde41ecffa3ac3056b293389a7
#
_entry.id   6ad87bfde41ecffa3ac3056b293389a7
#
_cell.length_a   1.000
_cell.length_b   1.000
_cell.length_c   1.000
_cell.angle_alpha   90.00
_cell.angle_beta   90.00
_cell.angle_gamma   90.00
#
_symmetry.space_group_name_H-M   'P 1'
#
loop_
_entity.id
_entity.type
_entity.pdbx_description
1 polymer ?
#
loop_
_entity_poly.entity_id
_entity_poly.type
_entity_poly.pdbx_seq_one_letter_code
_entity_poly.pdbx_strand_id
1 'polypeptide(L)'
;MDKLEKVEMMDKILREFDDLKNSQLSVLKKISKIEADNINLGVSMLEKKLPEMWSNVDSNLSLVTSLEEEFQEYRDKFFKDNNIAALQEESR
;
A
#
# COMPACT_ATOMS: atom_id res chain seq x y z
N MET A 1 -10.02 14.71 -18.18
CA MET A 1 -10.69 14.02 -17.07
C MET A 1 -11.48 15.03 -16.25
N ASP A 2 -12.78 14.86 -16.15
CA ASP A 2 -13.62 15.76 -15.34
C ASP A 2 -13.48 15.43 -13.83
N LYS A 3 -14.16 16.22 -12.99
CA LYS A 3 -14.02 16.08 -11.53
C LYS A 3 -14.53 14.76 -10.99
N LEU A 4 -15.64 14.24 -11.54
CA LEU A 4 -16.16 12.93 -11.14
C LEU A 4 -15.22 11.81 -11.53
N GLU A 5 -14.71 11.85 -12.75
CA GLU A 5 -13.73 10.88 -13.23
C GLU A 5 -12.46 10.89 -12.39
N LYS A 6 -12.01 12.09 -11.95
CA LYS A 6 -10.85 12.21 -11.06
C LYS A 6 -11.08 11.51 -9.73
N VAL A 7 -12.24 11.70 -9.13
CA VAL A 7 -12.58 11.04 -7.85
C VAL A 7 -12.65 9.53 -8.02
N GLU A 8 -13.25 9.06 -9.10
CA GLU A 8 -13.31 7.62 -9.40
C GLU A 8 -11.92 7.03 -9.57
N MET A 9 -11.02 7.75 -10.23
CA MET A 9 -9.63 7.34 -10.40
C MET A 9 -8.89 7.34 -9.05
N MET A 10 -9.12 8.35 -8.21
CA MET A 10 -8.53 8.40 -6.86
C MET A 10 -8.98 7.21 -6.02
N ASP A 11 -10.27 6.86 -6.09
CA ASP A 11 -10.81 5.72 -5.36
C ASP A 11 -10.20 4.39 -5.87
N LYS A 12 -9.98 4.29 -7.17
CA LYS A 12 -9.29 3.14 -7.76
C LYS A 12 -7.85 3.04 -7.25
N ILE A 13 -7.13 4.16 -7.24
CA ILE A 13 -5.74 4.19 -6.74
C ILE A 13 -5.68 3.81 -5.27
N LEU A 14 -6.64 4.25 -4.45
CA LEU A 14 -6.71 3.87 -3.04
C LEU A 14 -6.88 2.36 -2.87
N ARG A 15 -7.71 1.73 -3.71
CA ARG A 15 -7.84 0.26 -3.69
C ARG A 15 -6.54 -0.43 -4.11
N GLU A 16 -5.83 0.14 -5.08
CA GLU A 16 -4.53 -0.38 -5.52
C GLU A 16 -3.47 -0.27 -4.41
N PHE A 17 -3.50 0.81 -3.62
CA PHE A 17 -2.61 0.94 -2.44
C PHE A 17 -2.92 -0.14 -1.40
N ASP A 18 -4.20 -0.44 -1.19
CA ASP A 18 -4.61 -1.48 -0.25
C ASP A 18 -4.09 -2.85 -0.71
N ASP A 19 -4.22 -3.16 -1.98
CA ASP A 19 -3.67 -4.39 -2.58
C ASP A 19 -2.15 -4.43 -2.46
N LEU A 20 -1.49 -3.29 -2.67
CA LEU A 20 -0.03 -3.19 -2.56
C LEU A 20 0.43 -3.48 -1.12
N LYS A 21 -0.25 -2.93 -0.12
CA LYS A 21 0.04 -3.24 1.29
C LYS A 21 -0.08 -4.73 1.58
N ASN A 22 -1.16 -5.35 1.11
CA ASN A 22 -1.38 -6.78 1.31
C ASN A 22 -0.30 -7.63 0.64
N SER A 23 0.14 -7.24 -0.55
CA SER A 23 1.24 -7.91 -1.26
C SER A 23 2.54 -7.81 -0.47
N GLN A 24 2.85 -6.64 0.08
CA GLN A 24 4.05 -6.43 0.89
C GLN A 24 4.03 -7.24 2.17
N LEU A 25 2.87 -7.31 2.85
CA LEU A 25 2.70 -8.17 4.02
C LEU A 25 2.94 -9.64 3.69
N SER A 26 2.47 -10.10 2.54
CA SER A 26 2.71 -11.46 2.06
C SER A 26 4.19 -11.72 1.83
N VAL A 27 4.92 -10.74 1.28
CA VAL A 27 6.38 -10.85 1.07
C VAL A 27 7.10 -10.98 2.42
N LEU A 28 6.73 -10.16 3.42
CA LEU A 28 7.32 -10.26 4.76
C LEU A 28 7.12 -11.65 5.36
N LYS A 29 5.92 -12.21 5.23
CA LYS A 29 5.62 -13.56 5.72
C LYS A 29 6.48 -14.62 5.04
N LYS A 30 6.69 -14.50 3.73
CA LYS A 30 7.53 -15.44 2.98
C LYS A 30 8.99 -15.36 3.40
N ILE A 31 9.51 -14.15 3.62
CA ILE A 31 10.89 -13.96 4.10
C ILE A 31 11.04 -14.60 5.48
N SER A 32 10.09 -14.35 6.39
CA SER A 32 10.11 -14.94 7.73
C SER A 32 10.06 -16.47 7.69
N LYS A 33 9.32 -17.05 6.75
CA LYS A 33 9.28 -18.50 6.56
C LYS A 33 10.63 -19.06 6.15
N ILE A 34 11.31 -18.38 5.21
CA ILE A 34 12.64 -18.79 4.77
C ILE A 34 13.63 -18.68 5.95
N GLU A 35 13.54 -17.62 6.74
CA GLU A 35 14.38 -17.49 7.95
C GLU A 35 14.16 -18.65 8.91
N ALA A 36 12.90 -19.03 9.15
CA ALA A 36 12.57 -20.16 10.01
C ALA A 36 13.14 -21.48 9.46
N ASP A 37 13.01 -21.70 8.15
CA ASP A 37 13.58 -22.89 7.48
C ASP A 37 15.10 -22.93 7.62
N ASN A 38 15.74 -21.77 7.56
CA ASN A 38 17.20 -21.69 7.68
C ASN A 38 17.73 -21.93 9.10
N ILE A 39 16.88 -21.87 10.12
CA ILE A 39 17.29 -22.18 11.51
C ILE A 39 17.91 -23.58 11.56
N ASN A 40 17.31 -24.56 10.90
CA ASN A 40 17.80 -25.92 10.84
C ASN A 40 18.91 -26.14 9.82
N LEU A 41 18.86 -25.40 8.71
CA LEU A 41 19.84 -25.50 7.63
C LEU A 41 21.15 -24.79 7.97
N GLY A 42 21.09 -23.63 8.62
CA GLY A 42 22.25 -22.92 9.13
C GLY A 42 23.16 -22.31 8.07
N VAL A 43 22.60 -21.86 6.93
CA VAL A 43 23.39 -21.21 5.87
C VAL A 43 23.66 -19.77 6.27
N SER A 44 24.94 -19.43 6.43
CA SER A 44 25.39 -18.12 6.94
C SER A 44 24.98 -16.95 6.08
N MET A 45 25.01 -17.07 4.74
CA MET A 45 24.61 -15.97 3.86
C MET A 45 23.12 -15.65 4.00
N LEU A 46 22.29 -16.67 4.24
CA LEU A 46 20.86 -16.47 4.46
C LEU A 46 20.59 -15.76 5.79
N GLU A 47 21.33 -16.14 6.86
CA GLU A 47 21.22 -15.47 8.15
C GLU A 47 21.55 -13.99 8.08
N LYS A 48 22.47 -13.61 7.20
CA LYS A 48 22.91 -12.22 7.03
C LYS A 48 21.99 -11.41 6.14
N LYS A 49 21.50 -12.00 5.05
CA LYS A 49 20.77 -11.27 4.00
C LYS A 49 19.27 -11.21 4.21
N LEU A 50 18.67 -12.25 4.77
CA LEU A 50 17.21 -12.28 4.97
C LEU A 50 16.71 -11.17 5.89
N PRO A 51 17.34 -10.87 7.05
CA PRO A 51 16.93 -9.74 7.87
C PRO A 51 17.03 -8.40 7.16
N GLU A 52 18.03 -8.21 6.31
CA GLU A 52 18.17 -7.00 5.50
C GLU A 52 17.01 -6.84 4.51
N MET A 53 16.67 -7.93 3.82
CA MET A 53 15.52 -7.95 2.92
C MET A 53 14.22 -7.64 3.66
N TRP A 54 14.03 -8.26 4.81
CA TRP A 54 12.84 -8.04 5.63
C TRP A 54 12.70 -6.56 6.02
N SER A 55 13.79 -5.95 6.48
CA SER A 55 13.83 -4.54 6.87
C SER A 55 13.51 -3.62 5.69
N ASN A 56 14.03 -3.93 4.51
CA ASN A 56 13.77 -3.14 3.29
C ASN A 56 12.30 -3.19 2.90
N VAL A 57 11.68 -4.36 2.95
CA VAL A 57 10.26 -4.53 2.64
C VAL A 57 9.39 -3.84 3.70
N ASP A 58 9.75 -3.98 4.99
CA ASP A 58 9.05 -3.34 6.08
C ASP A 58 9.08 -1.81 5.95
N SER A 59 10.23 -1.24 5.61
CA SER A 59 10.37 0.20 5.36
C SER A 59 9.49 0.65 4.21
N ASN A 60 9.44 -0.13 3.13
CA ASN A 60 8.58 0.19 2.00
C ASN A 60 7.09 0.08 2.35
N LEU A 61 6.72 -0.89 3.17
CA LEU A 61 5.35 -1.03 3.66
C LEU A 61 4.92 0.21 4.46
N SER A 62 5.80 0.72 5.32
CA SER A 62 5.55 1.95 6.08
C SER A 62 5.36 3.14 5.16
N LEU A 63 6.17 3.25 4.10
CA LEU A 63 6.06 4.32 3.12
C LEU A 63 4.72 4.24 2.36
N VAL A 64 4.33 3.05 1.94
CA VAL A 64 3.05 2.83 1.24
C VAL A 64 1.88 3.22 2.14
N THR A 65 1.94 2.83 3.42
CA THR A 65 0.89 3.15 4.40
C THR A 65 0.75 4.66 4.58
N SER A 66 1.88 5.37 4.74
CA SER A 66 1.88 6.82 4.88
C SER A 66 1.35 7.52 3.64
N LEU A 67 1.76 7.05 2.47
CA LEU A 67 1.32 7.62 1.20
C LEU A 67 -0.18 7.40 0.98
N GLU A 68 -0.70 6.22 1.33
CA GLU A 68 -2.13 5.95 1.26
C GLU A 68 -2.92 6.92 2.15
N GLU A 69 -2.46 7.15 3.38
CA GLU A 69 -3.10 8.09 4.29
C GLU A 69 -3.10 9.51 3.75
N GLU A 70 -1.96 9.97 3.24
CA GLU A 70 -1.83 11.30 2.62
C GLU A 70 -2.73 11.43 1.40
N PHE A 71 -2.78 10.40 0.58
CA PHE A 71 -3.61 10.40 -0.62
C PHE A 71 -5.10 10.35 -0.28
N GLN A 72 -5.48 9.62 0.77
CA GLN A 72 -6.86 9.61 1.26
C GLN A 72 -7.28 11.02 1.69
N GLU A 73 -6.44 11.74 2.42
CA GLU A 73 -6.70 13.12 2.83
C GLU A 73 -6.84 14.04 1.61
N TYR A 74 -5.95 13.88 0.62
CA TYR A 74 -6.03 14.65 -0.63
C TYR A 74 -7.35 14.39 -1.35
N ARG A 75 -7.75 13.13 -1.46
CA ARG A 75 -9.01 12.73 -2.10
C ARG A 75 -10.21 13.33 -1.36
N ASP A 76 -10.22 13.25 -0.05
CA ASP A 76 -11.34 13.75 0.77
C ASP A 76 -11.46 15.27 0.68
N LYS A 77 -10.34 15.97 0.66
CA LYS A 77 -10.32 17.42 0.47
C LYS A 77 -10.80 17.79 -0.94
N PHE A 78 -10.36 17.10 -1.95
CA PHE A 78 -10.82 17.32 -3.33
C PHE A 78 -12.32 17.11 -3.44
N PHE A 79 -12.82 16.05 -2.86
CA PHE A 79 -14.26 15.72 -2.84
C PHE A 79 -15.08 16.86 -2.23
N LYS A 80 -14.64 17.38 -1.09
CA LYS A 80 -15.30 18.46 -0.39
C LYS A 80 -15.19 19.79 -1.15
N ASP A 81 -13.98 20.18 -1.55
CA ASP A 81 -13.71 21.48 -2.16
C ASP A 81 -14.37 21.64 -3.52
N ASN A 82 -14.60 20.56 -4.23
CA ASN A 82 -15.24 20.56 -5.54
C ASN A 82 -16.72 20.16 -5.52
N ASN A 83 -17.28 20.03 -4.34
CA ASN A 83 -18.69 19.69 -4.16
C ASN A 83 -19.12 18.46 -4.98
N ILE A 84 -18.31 17.40 -4.89
CA ILE A 84 -18.50 16.19 -5.69
C ILE A 84 -19.81 15.49 -5.36
N ALA A 85 -20.29 15.56 -4.11
CA ALA A 85 -21.57 14.99 -3.70
C ALA A 85 -22.72 15.54 -4.56
N ALA A 86 -22.72 16.85 -4.84
CA ALA A 86 -23.74 17.48 -5.70
C ALA A 86 -23.60 17.00 -7.16
N LEU A 87 -22.38 16.86 -7.66
CA LEU A 87 -22.14 16.34 -9.01
C LEU A 87 -22.60 14.90 -9.17
N GLN A 88 -22.41 14.07 -8.16
CA GLN A 88 -22.89 12.70 -8.14
C GLN A 88 -24.42 12.64 -8.15
N GLU A 89 -25.07 13.53 -7.40
CA GLU A 89 -26.51 13.67 -7.36
C GLU A 89 -27.08 14.03 -8.74
N GLU A 90 -26.47 15.00 -9.42
CA GLU A 90 -26.84 15.41 -10.78
C GLU A 90 -26.68 14.31 -11.84
N SER A 91 -25.77 13.36 -11.61
CA SER A 91 -25.46 12.29 -12.54
C SER A 91 -26.38 11.07 -12.42
N ARG A 92 -27.30 11.08 -11.49
CA ARG A 92 -28.25 9.97 -11.28
C ARG A 92 -29.43 10.02 -12.23
#